data_a5489ba457850f36e4606c78bf084d95
#
_entry.id   a5489ba457850f36e4606c78bf084d95
#
_cell.length_a   1.000
_cell.length_b   1.000
_cell.length_c   1.000
_cell.angle_alpha   90.00
_cell.angle_beta   90.00
_cell.angle_gamma   90.00
#
_symmetry.space_group_name_H-M   'P 1'
#
loop_
_entity.id
_entity.type
_entity.pdbx_description
1 polymer ?
#
loop_
_entity_poly.entity_id
_entity_poly.type
_entity_poly.pdbx_seq_one_letter_code
_entity_poly.pdbx_strand_id
1 'polypeptide(L)'
;MPIEIRVMMYTDQEVVAALSAYFRRAGRPLTVGTIQNFRVEDEEVISVDLTVETVDGEVVTHKVAETDLAAALLMDAISRKVPLPAESNKRLYMIADHISLVIDQRRAAGDATQVTRQARRRGSGAPLG
;
A
#
# COMPACT_ATOMS: atom_id res chain seq x y z
N MET A 1 4.10 15.56 -24.45
CA MET A 1 3.83 14.17 -24.11
C MET A 1 2.76 14.07 -23.04
N PRO A 2 1.76 13.22 -23.24
CA PRO A 2 0.76 13.04 -22.20
C PRO A 2 1.38 12.42 -20.97
N ILE A 3 0.82 12.75 -19.82
CA ILE A 3 1.23 12.16 -18.56
C ILE A 3 0.25 11.04 -18.24
N GLU A 4 0.79 9.88 -17.98
CA GLU A 4 -0.01 8.71 -17.68
C GLU A 4 -0.01 8.45 -16.19
N ILE A 5 -1.18 8.27 -15.63
CA ILE A 5 -1.33 7.93 -14.22
C ILE A 5 -2.16 6.67 -14.14
N ARG A 6 -1.66 5.69 -13.41
CA ARG A 6 -2.35 4.43 -13.20
C ARG A 6 -2.71 4.31 -11.74
N VAL A 7 -3.93 3.94 -11.46
CA VAL A 7 -4.41 3.80 -10.09
C VAL A 7 -4.93 2.39 -9.91
N MET A 8 -4.40 1.71 -8.90
CA MET A 8 -4.89 0.38 -8.55
C MET A 8 -5.41 0.43 -7.13
N MET A 9 -6.72 0.25 -6.98
CA MET A 9 -7.40 0.30 -5.69
C MET A 9 -7.57 -1.13 -5.19
N TYR A 10 -7.21 -1.36 -3.93
CA TYR A 10 -7.20 -2.71 -3.37
C TYR A 10 -8.26 -2.82 -2.28
N THR A 11 -8.98 -3.93 -2.28
CA THR A 11 -9.85 -4.27 -1.16
C THR A 11 -8.99 -4.70 0.02
N ASP A 12 -9.59 -4.72 1.20
CA ASP A 12 -8.87 -5.17 2.39
C ASP A 12 -8.34 -6.59 2.20
N GLN A 13 -9.16 -7.46 1.61
CA GLN A 13 -8.74 -8.83 1.37
C GLN A 13 -7.57 -8.92 0.42
N GLU A 14 -7.59 -8.09 -0.60
CA GLU A 14 -6.48 -8.06 -1.55
C GLU A 14 -5.20 -7.56 -0.90
N VAL A 15 -5.31 -6.57 -0.01
CA VAL A 15 -4.14 -6.08 0.73
C VAL A 15 -3.58 -7.19 1.61
N VAL A 16 -4.45 -7.90 2.33
CA VAL A 16 -4.01 -8.99 3.19
C VAL A 16 -3.31 -10.08 2.38
N ALA A 17 -3.87 -10.43 1.24
CA ALA A 17 -3.26 -11.45 0.38
C ALA A 17 -1.89 -11.00 -0.12
N ALA A 18 -1.78 -9.75 -0.52
CA ALA A 18 -0.51 -9.22 -1.00
C ALA A 18 0.54 -9.19 0.12
N LEU A 19 0.12 -8.79 1.31
CA LEU A 19 1.03 -8.77 2.46
C LEU A 19 1.49 -10.18 2.82
N SER A 20 0.57 -11.14 2.81
CA SER A 20 0.92 -12.53 3.13
C SER A 20 1.95 -13.07 2.16
N ALA A 21 1.75 -12.82 0.87
CA ALA A 21 2.69 -13.29 -0.14
C ALA A 21 4.05 -12.60 0.00
N TYR A 22 4.01 -11.30 0.25
CA TYR A 22 5.24 -10.52 0.38
C TYR A 22 6.08 -10.99 1.55
N PHE A 23 5.46 -11.13 2.72
CA PHE A 23 6.22 -11.52 3.93
C PHE A 23 6.69 -12.96 3.85
N ARG A 24 5.92 -13.83 3.19
CA ARG A 24 6.36 -15.20 2.98
C ARG A 24 7.62 -15.24 2.13
N ARG A 25 7.65 -14.45 1.06
CA ARG A 25 8.83 -14.39 0.20
C ARG A 25 10.03 -13.77 0.91
N ALA A 26 9.75 -12.84 1.82
CA ALA A 26 10.83 -12.20 2.57
C ALA A 26 11.37 -13.07 3.69
N GLY A 27 10.80 -14.25 3.90
CA GLY A 27 11.23 -15.12 4.98
C GLY A 27 10.72 -14.68 6.35
N ARG A 28 9.72 -13.83 6.36
CA ARG A 28 9.11 -13.33 7.61
C ARG A 28 7.60 -13.53 7.54
N PRO A 29 7.12 -14.78 7.45
CA PRO A 29 5.69 -15.02 7.24
C PRO A 29 4.84 -14.44 8.36
N LEU A 30 3.65 -13.98 7.98
CA LEU A 30 2.69 -13.54 8.96
C LEU A 30 2.13 -14.73 9.72
N THR A 31 1.64 -14.45 10.92
CA THR A 31 1.03 -15.48 11.75
C THR A 31 -0.16 -16.11 11.03
N VAL A 32 -0.25 -17.42 11.07
CA VAL A 32 -1.36 -18.15 10.47
C VAL A 32 -2.52 -18.16 11.46
N GLY A 33 -3.70 -17.83 10.96
CA GLY A 33 -4.89 -17.81 11.80
C GLY A 33 -6.00 -17.02 11.16
N THR A 34 -6.98 -16.65 11.97
CA THR A 34 -8.13 -15.89 11.52
C THR A 34 -7.88 -14.40 11.70
N ILE A 35 -8.17 -13.64 10.66
CA ILE A 35 -8.03 -12.18 10.74
C ILE A 35 -9.13 -11.65 11.64
N GLN A 36 -8.74 -11.05 12.76
CA GLN A 36 -9.68 -10.46 13.70
C GLN A 36 -9.92 -9.00 13.40
N ASN A 37 -8.90 -8.31 12.92
CA ASN A 37 -9.00 -6.89 12.69
C ASN A 37 -8.00 -6.46 11.65
N PHE A 38 -8.43 -5.55 10.78
CA PHE A 38 -7.58 -4.96 9.76
C PHE A 38 -7.80 -3.45 9.86
N ARG A 39 -6.80 -2.74 10.34
CA ARG A 39 -6.94 -1.32 10.59
C ARG A 39 -5.91 -0.55 9.80
N VAL A 40 -6.38 0.46 9.08
CA VAL A 40 -5.51 1.32 8.29
C VAL A 40 -5.31 2.62 9.04
N GLU A 41 -4.06 3.04 9.15
CA GLU A 41 -3.73 4.33 9.72
C GLU A 41 -3.20 5.20 8.58
N ASP A 42 -3.82 6.35 8.40
CA ASP A 42 -3.48 7.26 7.31
C ASP A 42 -3.20 8.63 7.91
N GLU A 43 -2.03 8.78 8.52
CA GLU A 43 -1.60 10.06 9.06
C GLU A 43 -0.56 10.65 8.14
N GLU A 44 0.71 10.65 8.56
CA GLU A 44 1.75 11.10 7.65
C GLU A 44 2.04 10.06 6.59
N VAL A 45 1.98 8.81 6.99
CA VAL A 45 2.17 7.69 6.08
C VAL A 45 1.04 6.71 6.29
N ILE A 46 0.82 5.87 5.29
CA ILE A 46 -0.21 4.84 5.37
C ILE A 46 0.41 3.57 5.92
N SER A 47 -0.16 3.06 6.99
CA SER A 47 0.29 1.81 7.58
C SER A 47 -0.91 0.95 7.93
N VAL A 48 -0.65 -0.32 8.25
CA VAL A 48 -1.72 -1.28 8.52
C VAL A 48 -1.39 -2.02 9.82
N ASP A 49 -2.40 -2.15 10.67
CA ASP A 49 -2.33 -3.04 11.84
C ASP A 49 -3.22 -4.23 11.54
N LEU A 50 -2.61 -5.41 11.53
CA LEU A 50 -3.31 -6.64 11.22
C LEU A 50 -3.30 -7.54 12.46
N THR A 51 -4.48 -7.83 12.98
CA THR A 51 -4.61 -8.65 14.16
C THR A 51 -5.10 -10.04 13.77
N VAL A 52 -4.39 -11.06 14.20
CA VAL A 52 -4.64 -12.45 13.83
C VAL A 52 -4.84 -13.25 15.09
N GLU A 53 -5.88 -14.09 15.12
CA GLU A 53 -6.08 -15.05 16.19
C GLU A 53 -5.65 -16.42 15.70
N THR A 54 -4.69 -17.03 16.40
CA THR A 54 -4.20 -18.34 16.02
C THR A 54 -5.18 -19.44 16.40
N VAL A 55 -4.88 -20.66 15.95
CA VAL A 55 -5.70 -21.82 16.29
C VAL A 55 -5.77 -22.02 17.79
N ASP A 56 -4.70 -21.66 18.50
CA ASP A 56 -4.65 -21.82 19.95
C ASP A 56 -5.34 -20.67 20.69
N GLY A 57 -5.91 -19.74 19.99
CA GLY A 57 -6.59 -18.61 20.61
C GLY A 57 -5.69 -17.45 20.96
N GLU A 58 -4.43 -17.52 20.59
CA GLU A 58 -3.49 -16.43 20.83
C GLU A 58 -3.74 -15.31 19.83
N VAL A 59 -3.66 -14.07 20.30
CA VAL A 59 -3.91 -12.91 19.44
C VAL A 59 -2.59 -12.19 19.19
N VAL A 60 -2.25 -12.02 17.93
CA VAL A 60 -0.99 -11.38 17.52
C VAL A 60 -1.33 -10.21 16.60
N THR A 61 -0.71 -9.06 16.86
CA THR A 61 -0.88 -7.90 16.01
C THR A 61 0.40 -7.62 15.25
N HIS A 62 0.29 -7.53 13.93
CA HIS A 62 1.40 -7.17 13.06
C HIS A 62 1.24 -5.74 12.61
N LYS A 63 2.25 -4.93 12.87
CA LYS A 63 2.26 -3.55 12.37
C LYS A 63 3.05 -3.53 11.08
N VAL A 64 2.39 -3.11 10.00
CA VAL A 64 2.99 -3.12 8.69
C VAL A 64 3.28 -1.67 8.29
N ALA A 65 4.55 -1.35 8.14
CA ALA A 65 4.98 -0.01 7.77
C ALA A 65 4.67 0.25 6.31
N GLU A 66 4.64 1.53 5.95
CA GLU A 66 4.34 1.94 4.58
C GLU A 66 5.30 1.30 3.58
N THR A 67 6.57 1.20 3.93
CA THR A 67 7.57 0.61 3.03
C THR A 67 7.21 -0.82 2.65
N ASP A 68 6.85 -1.63 3.65
CA ASP A 68 6.48 -3.01 3.39
C ASP A 68 5.16 -3.09 2.64
N LEU A 69 4.22 -2.22 3.01
CA LEU A 69 2.92 -2.19 2.35
C LEU A 69 3.08 -1.85 0.86
N ALA A 70 3.84 -0.81 0.57
CA ALA A 70 4.06 -0.40 -0.81
C ALA A 70 4.77 -1.51 -1.59
N ALA A 71 5.77 -2.14 -0.99
CA ALA A 71 6.49 -3.21 -1.65
C ALA A 71 5.58 -4.41 -1.93
N ALA A 72 4.70 -4.72 -0.99
CA ALA A 72 3.78 -5.84 -1.17
C ALA A 72 2.81 -5.59 -2.31
N LEU A 73 2.25 -4.39 -2.37
CA LEU A 73 1.31 -4.07 -3.44
C LEU A 73 2.00 -3.98 -4.79
N LEU A 74 3.22 -3.46 -4.82
CA LEU A 74 4.00 -3.40 -6.05
C LEU A 74 4.31 -4.81 -6.55
N MET A 75 4.71 -5.70 -5.64
CA MET A 75 4.99 -7.09 -6.01
C MET A 75 3.74 -7.77 -6.55
N ASP A 76 2.58 -7.49 -5.93
CA ASP A 76 1.32 -8.04 -6.41
C ASP A 76 1.01 -7.54 -7.82
N ALA A 77 1.21 -6.24 -8.07
CA ALA A 77 0.97 -5.67 -9.39
C ALA A 77 1.85 -6.34 -10.43
N ILE A 78 3.11 -6.56 -10.09
CA ILE A 78 4.04 -7.24 -11.00
C ILE A 78 3.56 -8.65 -11.28
N SER A 79 3.09 -9.36 -10.26
CA SER A 79 2.63 -10.73 -10.43
C SER A 79 1.39 -10.80 -11.32
N ARG A 80 0.59 -9.75 -11.33
CA ARG A 80 -0.58 -9.66 -12.21
C ARG A 80 -0.23 -9.11 -13.58
N LYS A 81 1.07 -8.91 -13.84
CA LYS A 81 1.58 -8.45 -15.12
C LYS A 81 1.06 -7.07 -15.50
N VAL A 82 0.87 -6.23 -14.50
CA VAL A 82 0.53 -4.83 -14.74
C VAL A 82 1.79 -4.14 -15.25
N PRO A 83 1.73 -3.45 -16.39
CA PRO A 83 2.92 -2.77 -16.90
C PRO A 83 3.36 -1.67 -15.94
N LEU A 84 4.63 -1.70 -15.56
CA LEU A 84 5.20 -0.73 -14.65
C LEU A 84 6.40 -0.09 -15.32
N PRO A 85 6.25 1.15 -15.80
CA PRO A 85 7.37 1.83 -16.44
C PRO A 85 8.53 1.98 -15.47
N ALA A 86 9.75 1.81 -15.99
CA ALA A 86 10.93 1.83 -15.15
C ALA A 86 11.10 3.16 -14.43
N GLU A 87 10.79 4.24 -15.10
CA GLU A 87 10.97 5.56 -14.54
C GLU A 87 9.63 6.15 -14.16
N SER A 88 9.00 5.56 -13.17
CA SER A 88 7.72 6.04 -12.70
C SER A 88 7.79 6.22 -11.20
N ASN A 89 6.95 7.10 -10.69
CA ASN A 89 6.79 7.30 -9.26
C ASN A 89 5.67 6.40 -8.77
N LYS A 90 5.90 5.76 -7.64
CA LYS A 90 4.93 4.84 -7.06
C LYS A 90 4.64 5.32 -5.65
N ARG A 91 3.37 5.57 -5.38
CA ARG A 91 2.96 6.10 -4.09
C ARG A 91 1.69 5.45 -3.63
N LEU A 92 1.48 5.45 -2.34
CA LEU A 92 0.25 4.96 -1.75
C LEU A 92 -0.66 6.12 -1.42
N TYR A 93 -1.95 5.94 -1.69
CA TYR A 93 -2.98 6.91 -1.35
C TYR A 93 -4.18 6.15 -0.81
N MET A 94 -4.98 6.85 0.01
CA MET A 94 -6.31 6.36 0.36
C MET A 94 -7.29 6.99 -0.61
N ILE A 95 -7.96 6.17 -1.41
CA ILE A 95 -8.93 6.65 -2.39
C ILE A 95 -10.21 5.88 -2.14
N ALA A 96 -11.30 6.60 -1.84
CA ALA A 96 -12.61 5.99 -1.56
C ALA A 96 -12.49 4.88 -0.52
N ASP A 97 -11.71 5.13 0.52
CA ASP A 97 -11.47 4.19 1.63
C ASP A 97 -10.71 2.94 1.22
N HIS A 98 -10.07 2.96 0.06
CA HIS A 98 -9.23 1.85 -0.40
C HIS A 98 -7.78 2.27 -0.40
N ILE A 99 -6.90 1.39 0.08
CA ILE A 99 -5.47 1.57 -0.10
C ILE A 99 -5.20 1.42 -1.59
N SER A 100 -4.55 2.42 -2.16
CA SER A 100 -4.36 2.46 -3.61
C SER A 100 -2.91 2.70 -3.95
N LEU A 101 -2.43 1.99 -4.96
CA LEU A 101 -1.10 2.20 -5.49
C LEU A 101 -1.24 3.07 -6.74
N VAL A 102 -0.62 4.24 -6.70
CA VAL A 102 -0.68 5.19 -7.80
C VAL A 102 0.68 5.22 -8.49
N ILE A 103 0.68 4.95 -9.77
CA ILE A 103 1.88 4.93 -10.59
C ILE A 103 1.81 6.09 -11.57
N ASP A 104 2.78 6.97 -11.48
CA ASP A 104 2.83 8.20 -12.24
C ASP A 104 4.05 8.17 -13.12
N GLN A 105 3.85 8.23 -14.42
CA GLN A 105 4.94 8.19 -15.39
C GLN A 105 5.63 9.52 -15.58
N ARG A 106 5.32 10.47 -14.76
CA ARG A 106 5.90 11.80 -14.91
C ARG A 106 7.41 11.72 -14.79
N ARG A 107 8.07 12.04 -15.86
CA ARG A 107 9.53 12.00 -15.90
C ARG A 107 10.13 13.31 -15.46
N ALA A 108 9.33 14.22 -15.06
CA ALA A 108 9.79 15.52 -14.64
C ALA A 108 10.83 15.36 -13.54
N ALA A 109 11.54 16.43 -13.32
CA ALA A 109 12.49 16.45 -12.23
C ALA A 109 11.83 16.03 -10.94
N GLY A 110 12.64 15.63 -9.99
CA GLY A 110 12.14 15.22 -8.71
C GLY A 110 11.25 16.26 -8.04
N ASP A 111 11.37 17.50 -8.45
CA ASP A 111 10.56 18.57 -7.89
C ASP A 111 9.07 18.31 -8.09
N ALA A 112 8.69 17.90 -9.28
CA ALA A 112 7.28 17.63 -9.55
C ALA A 112 6.74 16.53 -8.64
N THR A 113 7.55 15.52 -8.41
CA THR A 113 7.17 14.43 -7.55
C THR A 113 6.95 14.90 -6.11
N GLN A 114 7.84 15.73 -5.63
CA GLN A 114 7.75 16.23 -4.27
C GLN A 114 6.52 17.11 -4.09
N VAL A 115 6.25 17.95 -5.06
CA VAL A 115 5.09 18.82 -4.99
C VAL A 115 3.82 17.99 -4.91
N THR A 116 3.70 16.97 -5.73
CA THR A 116 2.54 16.10 -5.72
C THR A 116 2.36 15.45 -4.35
N ARG A 117 3.45 15.02 -3.75
CA ARG A 117 3.39 14.38 -2.45
C ARG A 117 2.89 15.33 -1.38
N GLN A 118 3.37 16.55 -1.40
CA GLN A 118 2.96 17.54 -0.42
C GLN A 118 1.49 17.88 -0.58
N ALA A 119 1.04 18.04 -1.80
CA ALA A 119 -0.36 18.34 -2.05
C ALA A 119 -1.25 17.23 -1.51
N ARG A 120 -0.85 15.99 -1.69
CA ARG A 120 -1.61 14.87 -1.16
C ARG A 120 -1.75 14.96 0.37
N ARG A 121 -0.66 15.21 1.05
CA ARG A 121 -0.70 15.25 2.51
C ARG A 121 -1.65 16.31 3.03
N ARG A 122 -1.62 17.46 2.42
CA ARG A 122 -2.48 18.55 2.86
C ARG A 122 -3.91 18.27 2.49
N GLY A 123 -4.13 17.69 1.33
CA GLY A 123 -5.48 17.43 0.85
C GLY A 123 -6.20 16.36 1.62
N SER A 124 -5.49 15.40 2.15
CA SER A 124 -6.17 14.35 2.88
C SER A 124 -6.39 14.76 4.32
N GLY A 125 -5.96 15.79 4.57
CA GLY A 125 -6.21 16.24 5.90
C GLY A 125 -7.56 16.47 6.07
N ALA A 126 -7.34 16.27 5.70
CA ALA A 126 -7.87 16.28 5.69
C ALA A 126 -8.29 16.13 4.95
N PRO A 127 -8.52 16.15 4.76
CA PRO A 127 -8.72 15.74 4.02
C PRO A 127 -8.88 15.29 3.19
N LEU A 128 -8.95 15.10 3.07
CA LEU A 128 -8.55 14.68 2.38
C LEU A 128 -8.45 14.69 2.02
N GLY A 129 -8.48 15.24 2.71
CA GLY A 129 -8.28 15.43 2.51
C GLY A 129 -8.32 15.51 2.31
#